data_ea0f7ff7897a4e99a91222c3d896b6e6
#
_entry.id   ea0f7ff7897a4e99a91222c3d896b6e6
#
_cell.length_a   1.000
_cell.length_b   1.000
_cell.length_c   1.000
_cell.angle_alpha   90.00
_cell.angle_beta   90.00
_cell.angle_gamma   90.00
#
_symmetry.space_group_name_H-M   'P 1'
#
loop_
_entity.id
_entity.type
_entity.pdbx_description
1 polymer ?
#
loop_
_entity_poly.entity_id
_entity_poly.type
_entity_poly.pdbx_seq_one_letter_code
_entity_poly.pdbx_strand_id
1 'polypeptide(L)'
;MKKKFFYIAMVALALTGCSDSLSTIGSSDGNSEITIPADAEAGELLIKFSPEMSDILDQAQLSKTRAGKATRSGIPSTDEVLDILGSYSFERVFPVDANTEARTREAGLHLWYTVKFNKGTDLKTAAERLKQLGEISKVQTNGRIKRAYNTDSKR
;
A
#
# COMPACT_ATOMS: atom_id res chain seq x y z
N MET A 1 -60.70 0.21 -10.62
CA MET A 1 -61.38 1.05 -9.63
C MET A 1 -60.60 0.98 -8.33
N LYS A 2 -60.45 2.15 -7.71
CA LYS A 2 -59.90 2.44 -6.36
C LYS A 2 -58.37 2.44 -6.21
N LYS A 3 -57.84 3.61 -6.44
CA LYS A 3 -56.53 4.11 -5.99
C LYS A 3 -56.53 4.21 -4.47
N LYS A 4 -55.48 3.70 -3.82
CA LYS A 4 -55.17 4.05 -2.42
C LYS A 4 -53.80 4.68 -2.35
N PHE A 5 -53.80 5.99 -2.17
CA PHE A 5 -52.63 6.80 -1.80
C PHE A 5 -52.29 6.48 -0.35
N PHE A 6 -51.05 6.11 -0.08
CA PHE A 6 -50.47 6.07 1.24
C PHE A 6 -49.46 7.21 1.36
N TYR A 7 -49.87 8.25 2.03
CA TYR A 7 -49.00 9.29 2.59
C TYR A 7 -48.28 8.71 3.80
N ILE A 8 -46.96 8.64 3.78
CA ILE A 8 -46.14 8.40 4.99
C ILE A 8 -45.37 9.67 5.28
N ALA A 9 -45.70 10.22 6.45
CA ALA A 9 -45.16 11.45 6.96
C ALA A 9 -43.66 11.33 7.28
N MET A 10 -42.96 12.39 6.89
CA MET A 10 -41.57 12.67 7.19
C MET A 10 -41.44 13.08 8.67
N VAL A 11 -40.69 12.31 9.46
CA VAL A 11 -40.24 12.76 10.79
C VAL A 11 -38.74 13.02 10.70
N ALA A 12 -38.40 14.31 10.69
CA ALA A 12 -37.03 14.77 10.81
C ALA A 12 -36.61 14.72 12.29
N LEU A 13 -35.68 13.86 12.66
CA LEU A 13 -34.95 13.95 13.93
C LEU A 13 -33.58 14.56 13.66
N ALA A 14 -33.42 15.81 14.09
CA ALA A 14 -32.13 16.45 14.23
C ALA A 14 -31.46 15.92 15.50
N LEU A 15 -30.37 15.19 15.35
CA LEU A 15 -29.43 14.83 16.41
C LEU A 15 -28.16 15.66 16.23
N THR A 16 -28.05 16.73 17.00
CA THR A 16 -26.79 17.43 17.24
C THR A 16 -25.94 16.56 18.16
N GLY A 17 -24.91 15.91 17.63
CA GLY A 17 -23.93 15.13 18.39
C GLY A 17 -22.57 15.80 18.32
N CYS A 18 -22.01 16.08 19.49
CA CYS A 18 -20.70 16.68 19.75
C CYS A 18 -19.54 15.95 19.02
N SER A 19 -18.64 16.76 18.47
CA SER A 19 -17.32 16.31 17.97
C SER A 19 -16.41 16.02 19.16
N ASP A 20 -16.15 14.75 19.42
CA ASP A 20 -14.95 14.35 20.12
C ASP A 20 -13.93 13.92 19.06
N SER A 21 -12.84 14.66 18.97
CA SER A 21 -11.71 14.40 18.11
C SER A 21 -10.91 13.23 18.67
N LEU A 22 -11.35 12.02 18.37
CA LEU A 22 -10.53 10.83 18.53
C LEU A 22 -9.83 10.56 17.20
N SER A 23 -8.51 10.61 17.20
CA SER A 23 -7.65 10.33 16.05
C SER A 23 -7.92 8.91 15.55
N THR A 24 -8.88 8.80 14.66
CA THR A 24 -9.15 7.55 13.93
C THR A 24 -8.01 7.36 12.95
N ILE A 25 -7.23 6.31 13.14
CA ILE A 25 -6.33 5.77 12.12
C ILE A 25 -7.23 5.39 10.94
N GLY A 26 -7.30 6.28 9.96
CA GLY A 26 -8.25 6.21 8.87
C GLY A 26 -7.92 5.08 7.91
N SER A 27 -8.88 4.22 7.71
CA SER A 27 -9.05 3.53 6.43
C SER A 27 -9.34 4.59 5.38
N SER A 28 -8.34 5.00 4.60
CA SER A 28 -8.55 5.97 3.53
C SER A 28 -9.00 5.24 2.28
N ASP A 29 -10.26 5.45 1.95
CA ASP A 29 -10.83 5.17 0.64
C ASP A 29 -10.03 5.84 -0.49
N GLY A 30 -9.94 5.13 -1.58
CA GLY A 30 -9.15 5.24 -2.79
C GLY A 30 -8.87 6.56 -3.50
N ASN A 31 -8.94 7.73 -2.89
CA ASN A 31 -8.63 8.99 -3.57
C ASN A 31 -7.91 10.06 -2.72
N SER A 32 -7.14 9.65 -1.71
CA SER A 32 -6.30 10.60 -0.98
C SER A 32 -5.07 10.96 -1.81
N GLU A 33 -4.79 12.27 -1.90
CA GLU A 33 -3.55 12.79 -2.48
C GLU A 33 -2.34 12.14 -1.79
N ILE A 34 -1.40 11.64 -2.58
CA ILE A 34 -0.18 11.03 -2.04
C ILE A 34 0.72 12.15 -1.53
N THR A 35 0.78 12.28 -0.23
CA THR A 35 1.72 13.18 0.44
C THR A 35 2.97 12.38 0.81
N ILE A 36 4.14 12.81 0.34
CA ILE A 36 5.43 12.24 0.74
C ILE A 36 5.86 12.91 2.04
N PRO A 37 5.86 12.22 3.19
CA PRO A 37 6.32 12.79 4.45
C PRO A 37 7.81 13.13 4.37
N ALA A 38 8.24 14.18 5.11
CA ALA A 38 9.64 14.59 5.14
C ALA A 38 10.59 13.54 5.74
N ASP A 39 10.06 12.59 6.48
CA ASP A 39 10.77 11.45 7.09
C ASP A 39 10.63 10.15 6.27
N ALA A 40 10.07 10.21 5.06
CA ALA A 40 10.04 9.08 4.16
C ALA A 40 11.47 8.63 3.78
N GLU A 41 11.64 7.32 3.63
CA GLU A 41 12.88 6.76 3.10
C GLU A 41 13.03 7.19 1.64
N ALA A 42 14.13 7.91 1.36
CA ALA A 42 14.36 8.44 0.02
C ALA A 42 14.54 7.30 -1.01
N GLY A 43 13.78 7.37 -2.09
CA GLY A 43 13.88 6.39 -3.17
C GLY A 43 13.15 5.07 -2.91
N GLU A 44 12.29 4.97 -1.89
CA GLU A 44 11.54 3.74 -1.60
C GLU A 44 10.03 3.97 -1.56
N LEU A 45 9.29 3.05 -2.18
CA LEU A 45 7.84 2.94 -2.05
C LEU A 45 7.45 1.54 -1.61
N LEU A 46 6.39 1.45 -0.83
CA LEU A 46 5.70 0.20 -0.50
C LEU A 46 4.46 0.09 -1.38
N ILE A 47 4.32 -1.01 -2.08
CA ILE A 47 3.15 -1.30 -2.90
C ILE A 47 2.48 -2.58 -2.43
N LYS A 48 1.16 -2.58 -2.46
CA LYS A 48 0.34 -3.77 -2.21
C LYS A 48 -0.38 -4.14 -3.49
N PHE A 49 -0.21 -5.36 -3.93
CA PHE A 49 -0.95 -5.89 -5.07
C PHE A 49 -2.35 -6.35 -4.69
N SER A 50 -3.21 -6.41 -5.67
CA SER A 50 -4.52 -7.05 -5.56
C SER A 50 -4.36 -8.56 -5.36
N PRO A 51 -5.28 -9.23 -4.65
CA PRO A 51 -5.17 -10.66 -4.34
C PRO A 51 -5.06 -11.55 -5.59
N GLU A 52 -5.64 -11.14 -6.70
CA GLU A 52 -5.62 -11.85 -7.98
C GLU A 52 -4.22 -12.00 -8.57
N MET A 53 -3.29 -11.16 -8.14
CA MET A 53 -1.89 -11.19 -8.61
C MET A 53 -1.03 -12.19 -7.85
N SER A 54 -1.55 -12.84 -6.81
CA SER A 54 -0.79 -13.72 -5.92
C SER A 54 -0.01 -14.80 -6.67
N ASP A 55 -0.65 -15.51 -7.59
CA ASP A 55 -0.01 -16.63 -8.31
C ASP A 55 1.13 -16.17 -9.22
N ILE A 56 0.95 -15.02 -9.89
CA ILE A 56 1.99 -14.44 -10.76
C ILE A 56 3.19 -13.99 -9.93
N LEU A 57 2.94 -13.34 -8.81
CA LEU A 57 3.98 -12.88 -7.89
C LEU A 57 4.74 -14.06 -7.27
N ASP A 58 4.06 -15.15 -6.94
CA ASP A 58 4.70 -16.36 -6.42
C ASP A 58 5.59 -17.03 -7.48
N GLN A 59 5.14 -17.11 -8.72
CA GLN A 59 5.98 -17.62 -9.83
C GLN A 59 7.21 -16.75 -10.06
N ALA A 60 7.06 -15.42 -10.01
CA ALA A 60 8.18 -14.49 -10.09
C ALA A 60 9.19 -14.71 -8.94
N GLN A 61 8.70 -14.95 -7.71
CA GLN A 61 9.55 -15.28 -6.56
C GLN A 61 10.35 -16.59 -6.77
N LEU A 62 9.71 -17.63 -7.28
CA LEU A 62 10.37 -18.91 -7.58
C LEU A 62 11.46 -18.74 -8.64
N SER A 63 11.25 -17.88 -9.62
CA SER A 63 12.23 -17.56 -10.65
C SER A 63 13.45 -16.81 -10.08
N LYS A 64 13.25 -15.98 -9.03
CA LYS A 64 14.32 -15.28 -8.31
C LYS A 64 15.34 -16.23 -7.67
N THR A 65 14.87 -17.32 -7.08
CA THR A 65 15.71 -18.27 -6.34
C THR A 65 16.79 -18.89 -7.25
N ARG A 66 16.57 -18.86 -8.57
CA ARG A 66 17.53 -19.37 -9.58
C ARG A 66 18.50 -18.31 -10.12
N ALA A 67 18.14 -17.02 -10.09
CA ALA A 67 18.86 -15.95 -10.81
C ALA A 67 19.39 -14.80 -9.93
N GLY A 68 19.19 -14.82 -8.61
CA GLY A 68 19.55 -13.72 -7.71
C GLY A 68 18.42 -12.70 -7.54
N LYS A 69 18.77 -11.42 -7.32
CA LYS A 69 17.78 -10.37 -7.07
C LYS A 69 16.79 -10.21 -8.23
N ALA A 70 15.49 -10.26 -7.95
CA ALA A 70 14.53 -9.86 -8.96
C ALA A 70 14.34 -8.35 -8.92
N THR A 71 14.27 -7.80 -10.09
CA THR A 71 13.95 -6.40 -10.33
C THR A 71 12.54 -6.25 -10.88
N ARG A 72 11.84 -7.35 -11.13
CA ARG A 72 10.54 -7.40 -11.82
C ARG A 72 9.49 -8.18 -11.03
N SER A 73 8.23 -7.74 -11.19
CA SER A 73 7.06 -8.36 -10.55
C SER A 73 6.55 -9.60 -11.30
N GLY A 74 6.88 -9.72 -12.57
CA GLY A 74 6.29 -10.70 -13.49
C GLY A 74 4.94 -10.25 -14.07
N ILE A 75 4.47 -9.04 -13.76
CA ILE A 75 3.27 -8.41 -14.29
C ILE A 75 3.71 -7.37 -15.32
N PRO A 76 3.43 -7.55 -16.63
CA PRO A 76 4.02 -6.72 -17.69
C PRO A 76 3.73 -5.23 -17.53
N SER A 77 2.49 -4.84 -17.20
CA SER A 77 2.08 -3.45 -16.98
C SER A 77 2.83 -2.79 -15.83
N THR A 78 2.97 -3.49 -14.72
CA THR A 78 3.74 -3.02 -13.57
C THR A 78 5.22 -2.92 -13.92
N ASP A 79 5.78 -3.95 -14.56
CA ASP A 79 7.21 -4.01 -14.92
C ASP A 79 7.58 -2.88 -15.90
N GLU A 80 6.72 -2.56 -16.87
CA GLU A 80 6.93 -1.42 -17.78
C GLU A 80 7.00 -0.08 -17.02
N VAL A 81 6.08 0.16 -16.10
CA VAL A 81 6.08 1.37 -15.27
C VAL A 81 7.33 1.43 -14.37
N LEU A 82 7.73 0.31 -13.78
CA LEU A 82 8.92 0.23 -12.94
C LEU A 82 10.21 0.50 -13.74
N ASP A 83 10.30 0.00 -14.97
CA ASP A 83 11.44 0.25 -15.87
C ASP A 83 11.52 1.74 -16.25
N ILE A 84 10.39 2.37 -16.62
CA ILE A 84 10.31 3.80 -16.95
C ILE A 84 10.71 4.67 -15.75
N LEU A 85 10.34 4.27 -14.54
CA LEU A 85 10.65 5.01 -13.31
C LEU A 85 12.08 4.76 -12.80
N GLY A 86 12.82 3.84 -13.40
CA GLY A 86 14.18 3.51 -13.02
C GLY A 86 14.27 2.76 -11.69
N SER A 87 13.37 1.78 -11.49
CA SER A 87 13.48 0.90 -10.33
C SER A 87 14.65 -0.08 -10.49
N TYR A 88 15.34 -0.36 -9.38
CA TYR A 88 16.47 -1.30 -9.37
C TYR A 88 16.31 -2.45 -8.37
N SER A 89 15.27 -2.42 -7.53
CA SER A 89 14.98 -3.48 -6.57
C SER A 89 13.48 -3.62 -6.38
N PHE A 90 13.04 -4.88 -6.33
CA PHE A 90 11.65 -5.27 -6.11
C PHE A 90 11.65 -6.48 -5.18
N GLU A 91 11.26 -6.30 -3.91
CA GLU A 91 11.40 -7.32 -2.86
C GLU A 91 10.15 -7.40 -2.00
N ARG A 92 9.75 -8.61 -1.58
CA ARG A 92 8.66 -8.77 -0.58
C ARG A 92 9.06 -8.08 0.73
N VAL A 93 8.11 -7.33 1.31
CA VAL A 93 8.26 -6.74 2.66
C VAL A 93 8.38 -7.84 3.71
N PHE A 94 7.56 -8.89 3.56
CA PHE A 94 7.57 -10.07 4.44
C PHE A 94 8.16 -11.25 3.66
N PRO A 95 9.42 -11.63 3.95
CA PRO A 95 10.06 -12.77 3.28
C PRO A 95 9.28 -14.07 3.46
N VAL A 96 9.45 -15.00 2.52
CA VAL A 96 8.85 -16.34 2.63
C VAL A 96 9.51 -17.08 3.79
N ASP A 97 8.73 -17.51 4.74
CA ASP A 97 9.14 -18.33 5.89
C ASP A 97 8.11 -19.45 6.10
N ALA A 98 8.57 -20.70 6.08
CA ALA A 98 7.69 -21.87 6.18
C ALA A 98 6.81 -21.88 7.45
N ASN A 99 7.30 -21.29 8.55
CA ASN A 99 6.59 -21.27 9.82
C ASN A 99 5.50 -20.19 9.89
N THR A 100 5.64 -19.12 9.09
CA THR A 100 4.75 -17.95 9.15
C THR A 100 3.96 -17.73 7.85
N GLU A 101 4.30 -18.41 6.76
CA GLU A 101 3.74 -18.16 5.43
C GLU A 101 2.20 -18.28 5.41
N ALA A 102 1.63 -19.26 6.09
CA ALA A 102 0.17 -19.43 6.16
C ALA A 102 -0.51 -18.18 6.74
N ARG A 103 -0.02 -17.68 7.88
CA ARG A 103 -0.53 -16.44 8.52
C ARG A 103 -0.26 -15.20 7.69
N THR A 104 0.91 -15.14 7.06
CA THR A 104 1.28 -14.04 6.15
C THR A 104 0.32 -13.94 4.97
N ARG A 105 -0.09 -15.09 4.42
CA ARG A 105 -1.07 -15.16 3.33
C ARG A 105 -2.49 -14.82 3.80
N GLU A 106 -2.92 -15.37 4.91
CA GLU A 106 -4.23 -15.09 5.51
C GLU A 106 -4.42 -13.58 5.77
N ALA A 107 -3.38 -12.93 6.27
CA ALA A 107 -3.36 -11.48 6.49
C ALA A 107 -3.13 -10.64 5.23
N GLY A 108 -2.92 -11.25 4.05
CA GLY A 108 -2.62 -10.56 2.79
C GLY A 108 -1.28 -9.81 2.79
N LEU A 109 -0.37 -10.15 3.70
CA LEU A 109 0.94 -9.52 3.84
C LEU A 109 1.91 -9.96 2.75
N HIS A 110 1.70 -11.14 2.16
CA HIS A 110 2.49 -11.68 1.04
C HIS A 110 2.39 -10.83 -0.23
N LEU A 111 1.39 -9.94 -0.32
CA LEU A 111 1.16 -9.04 -1.46
C LEU A 111 1.92 -7.71 -1.33
N TRP A 112 2.60 -7.46 -0.22
CA TRP A 112 3.36 -6.24 0.00
C TRP A 112 4.79 -6.35 -0.49
N TYR A 113 5.19 -5.35 -1.28
CA TYR A 113 6.52 -5.26 -1.87
C TYR A 113 7.14 -3.89 -1.64
N THR A 114 8.45 -3.87 -1.39
CA THR A 114 9.28 -2.67 -1.41
C THR A 114 9.86 -2.50 -2.80
N VAL A 115 9.68 -1.32 -3.36
CA VAL A 115 10.30 -0.91 -4.63
C VAL A 115 11.31 0.17 -4.35
N LYS A 116 12.54 0.00 -4.87
CA LYS A 116 13.61 1.00 -4.76
C LYS A 116 13.91 1.60 -6.12
N PHE A 117 14.03 2.93 -6.13
CA PHE A 117 14.25 3.72 -7.32
C PHE A 117 15.61 4.41 -7.27
N ASN A 118 16.14 4.74 -8.44
CA ASN A 118 17.38 5.52 -8.57
C ASN A 118 17.25 6.89 -7.86
N LYS A 119 18.38 7.41 -7.37
CA LYS A 119 18.43 8.73 -6.79
C LYS A 119 18.01 9.77 -7.82
N GLY A 120 17.04 10.61 -7.45
CA GLY A 120 16.47 11.62 -8.33
C GLY A 120 15.12 11.25 -8.95
N THR A 121 14.63 10.02 -8.77
CA THR A 121 13.25 9.69 -9.14
C THR A 121 12.28 10.46 -8.24
N ASP A 122 11.34 11.17 -8.87
CA ASP A 122 10.25 11.82 -8.13
C ASP A 122 9.26 10.78 -7.62
N LEU A 123 9.32 10.52 -6.30
CA LEU A 123 8.49 9.52 -5.64
C LEU A 123 6.99 9.84 -5.71
N LYS A 124 6.61 11.13 -5.76
CA LYS A 124 5.20 11.51 -5.91
C LYS A 124 4.68 11.05 -7.27
N THR A 125 5.36 11.40 -8.33
CA THR A 125 5.02 10.95 -9.68
C THR A 125 5.07 9.43 -9.82
N ALA A 126 6.06 8.78 -9.20
CA ALA A 126 6.16 7.33 -9.20
C ALA A 126 4.95 6.68 -8.51
N ALA A 127 4.58 7.17 -7.34
CA ALA A 127 3.45 6.66 -6.59
C ALA A 127 2.11 6.88 -7.32
N GLU A 128 1.92 8.05 -7.96
CA GLU A 128 0.74 8.34 -8.76
C GLU A 128 0.59 7.40 -9.97
N ARG A 129 1.68 7.14 -10.69
CA ARG A 129 1.67 6.21 -11.82
C ARG A 129 1.38 4.77 -11.39
N LEU A 130 2.01 4.31 -10.31
CA LEU A 130 1.75 2.97 -9.77
C LEU A 130 0.31 2.82 -9.26
N LYS A 131 -0.25 3.86 -8.64
CA LYS A 131 -1.65 3.85 -8.16
C LYS A 131 -2.68 3.74 -9.29
N GLN A 132 -2.33 4.15 -10.52
CA GLN A 132 -3.21 4.05 -11.68
C GLN A 132 -3.32 2.63 -12.24
N LEU A 133 -2.42 1.72 -11.85
CA LEU A 133 -2.44 0.33 -12.28
C LEU A 133 -3.51 -0.45 -11.51
N GLY A 134 -4.39 -1.12 -12.23
CA GLY A 134 -5.51 -1.86 -11.65
C GLY A 134 -5.10 -3.03 -10.76
N GLU A 135 -3.91 -3.57 -10.98
CA GLU A 135 -3.31 -4.64 -10.18
C GLU A 135 -2.70 -4.18 -8.86
N ILE A 136 -2.54 -2.86 -8.66
CA ILE A 136 -2.01 -2.30 -7.40
C ILE A 136 -3.15 -1.74 -6.56
N SER A 137 -3.39 -2.35 -5.41
CA SER A 137 -4.45 -1.96 -4.48
C SER A 137 -4.03 -0.81 -3.55
N LYS A 138 -2.72 -0.65 -3.26
CA LYS A 138 -2.22 0.40 -2.38
C LYS A 138 -0.78 0.79 -2.69
N VAL A 139 -0.49 2.10 -2.57
CA VAL A 139 0.86 2.64 -2.63
C VAL A 139 1.11 3.48 -1.39
N GLN A 140 2.24 3.29 -0.74
CA GLN A 140 2.65 4.02 0.48
C GLN A 140 4.13 4.36 0.42
N THR A 141 4.52 5.39 1.15
CA THR A 141 5.93 5.70 1.42
C THR A 141 6.44 4.84 2.57
N ASN A 142 7.72 4.47 2.51
CA ASN A 142 8.38 3.82 3.63
C ASN A 142 8.83 4.91 4.64
N GLY A 143 8.14 4.98 5.79
CA GLY A 143 8.46 5.94 6.85
C GLY A 143 9.63 5.47 7.71
N ARG A 144 10.60 6.35 8.00
CA ARG A 144 11.65 6.07 8.99
C ARG A 144 11.08 6.17 10.40
N ILE A 145 11.15 5.08 11.14
CA ILE A 145 10.87 5.12 12.56
C ILE A 145 12.08 5.73 13.27
N LYS A 146 11.99 7.00 13.66
CA LYS A 146 12.97 7.62 14.55
C LYS A 146 12.74 7.09 15.96
N ARG A 147 13.65 6.23 16.45
CA ARG A 147 13.65 5.88 17.86
C ARG A 147 14.10 7.11 18.64
N ALA A 148 13.19 7.70 19.44
CA ALA A 148 13.57 8.69 20.43
C ALA A 148 14.32 7.95 21.57
N TYR A 149 15.64 7.79 21.44
CA TYR A 149 16.47 7.46 22.59
C TYR A 149 16.62 8.70 23.42
N ASN A 150 16.03 8.71 24.61
CA ASN A 150 16.46 9.62 25.66
C ASN A 150 17.88 9.20 26.08
N THR A 151 18.86 9.97 25.62
CA THR A 151 20.26 9.85 26.04
C THR A 151 20.53 10.45 27.43
N ASP A 152 19.48 10.81 28.20
CA ASP A 152 19.61 11.50 29.48
C ASP A 152 19.68 10.57 30.70
N SER A 153 20.05 9.30 30.57
CA SER A 153 20.34 8.46 31.74
C SER A 153 21.84 8.15 31.86
N LYS A 154 22.68 9.21 31.89
CA LYS A 154 24.00 9.15 32.45
C LYS A 154 24.10 10.16 33.58
N ARG A 155 23.71 9.72 34.78
CA ARG A 155 24.21 10.23 36.06
C ARG A 155 24.31 9.06 37.03
#